data_72bc0eef30e906f52d551f4610aeeaea
#
_entry.id   72bc0eef30e906f52d551f4610aeeaea
#
_cell.length_a   1.000
_cell.length_b   1.000
_cell.length_c   1.000
_cell.angle_alpha   90.00
_cell.angle_beta   90.00
_cell.angle_gamma   90.00
#
_symmetry.space_group_name_H-M   'P 1'
#
loop_
_entity.id
_entity.type
_entity.pdbx_description
1 polymer ?
#
loop_
_entity_poly.entity_id
_entity_poly.type
_entity_poly.pdbx_seq_one_letter_code
_entity_poly.pdbx_strand_id
1 'polypeptide(L)'
;MAEETSTTQAPEAVEPHAAAAARPRRSALAEWAITIILLLFATTTLVQSYVIPTVSMEDTLLRGDHLLVDKLSYAPGGVLSNYLLPYQEVERGDIIVFRWPIDVRQNYVKRVVGVPGDRLKIVNKQLYLNGTPLVEPYASHKTPYFDSYRDNFPGEPNVRLEEPALEMLEENVVNGELVVPPGHYFVLGDNRDNSLDSRYWGFVPRQNIIGKPLMIYWSYDAPTERLADPNILNLEHLIDLAKNFFTKTRWERTFKIIRAHPIE
;
A
#
# COMPACT_ATOMS: atom_id res chain seq x y z
N MET A 1 -31.93 84.67 42.04
CA MET A 1 -31.50 83.67 43.02
C MET A 1 -31.93 82.33 42.45
N ALA A 2 -31.04 81.65 41.80
CA ALA A 2 -31.23 80.29 41.32
C ALA A 2 -29.90 79.56 41.65
N GLU A 3 -30.07 78.51 42.48
CA GLU A 3 -28.99 77.66 43.00
C GLU A 3 -28.69 76.58 41.94
N GLU A 4 -27.44 76.56 41.47
CA GLU A 4 -26.91 75.49 40.61
C GLU A 4 -26.49 74.34 41.48
N THR A 5 -27.18 73.23 41.30
CA THR A 5 -26.78 71.92 41.90
C THR A 5 -25.83 71.22 40.94
N SER A 6 -24.55 71.27 41.34
CA SER A 6 -23.52 70.46 40.65
C SER A 6 -23.61 68.99 41.02
N THR A 7 -24.03 68.16 40.06
CA THR A 7 -24.00 66.70 40.21
C THR A 7 -22.63 66.15 39.88
N THR A 8 -21.86 65.74 40.88
CA THR A 8 -20.59 65.04 40.72
C THR A 8 -20.86 63.60 40.32
N GLN A 9 -20.57 63.21 39.08
CA GLN A 9 -20.54 61.83 38.63
C GLN A 9 -19.31 61.12 39.25
N ALA A 10 -19.54 60.02 39.94
CA ALA A 10 -18.50 59.13 40.43
C ALA A 10 -17.81 58.41 39.25
N PRO A 11 -16.49 58.15 39.31
CA PRO A 11 -15.79 57.44 38.22
C PRO A 11 -16.24 55.98 38.16
N GLU A 12 -16.63 55.57 36.97
CA GLU A 12 -16.99 54.19 36.61
C GLU A 12 -15.76 53.25 36.87
N ALA A 13 -16.01 52.27 37.72
CA ALA A 13 -15.00 51.27 38.06
C ALA A 13 -14.67 50.42 36.84
N VAL A 14 -13.48 50.59 36.29
CA VAL A 14 -12.93 49.74 35.24
C VAL A 14 -12.69 48.35 35.84
N GLU A 15 -13.51 47.38 35.45
CA GLU A 15 -13.28 45.97 35.80
C GLU A 15 -11.92 45.50 35.26
N PRO A 16 -11.09 44.86 36.10
CA PRO A 16 -9.80 44.34 35.62
C PRO A 16 -10.07 43.20 34.61
N HIS A 17 -9.66 43.45 33.37
CA HIS A 17 -9.58 42.38 32.37
C HIS A 17 -8.86 41.16 32.97
N ALA A 18 -9.57 40.04 33.13
CA ALA A 18 -9.00 38.80 33.59
C ALA A 18 -7.78 38.47 32.70
N ALA A 19 -6.61 38.57 33.25
CA ALA A 19 -5.36 38.22 32.59
C ALA A 19 -5.48 36.77 32.13
N ALA A 20 -5.46 36.56 30.84
CA ALA A 20 -5.51 35.22 30.23
C ALA A 20 -4.39 34.40 30.88
N ALA A 21 -4.75 33.40 31.65
CA ALA A 21 -3.82 32.55 32.39
C ALA A 21 -2.80 31.99 31.39
N ALA A 22 -1.54 32.42 31.55
CA ALA A 22 -0.44 31.98 30.69
C ALA A 22 -0.36 30.45 30.78
N ARG A 23 -0.62 29.77 29.67
CA ARG A 23 -0.52 28.31 29.61
C ARG A 23 0.88 27.91 30.05
N PRO A 24 1.02 26.97 31.00
CA PRO A 24 2.34 26.57 31.47
C PRO A 24 3.16 26.08 30.28
N ARG A 25 4.35 26.65 30.07
CA ARG A 25 5.29 26.21 29.03
C ARG A 25 5.70 24.79 29.36
N ARG A 26 5.37 23.86 28.44
CA ARG A 26 5.80 22.47 28.56
C ARG A 26 7.34 22.42 28.52
N SER A 27 7.94 21.50 29.30
CA SER A 27 9.39 21.32 29.20
C SER A 27 9.75 20.79 27.81
N ALA A 28 10.91 21.12 27.28
CA ALA A 28 11.39 20.62 25.99
C ALA A 28 11.36 19.07 25.95
N LEU A 29 11.65 18.42 27.06
CA LEU A 29 11.60 16.97 27.22
C LEU A 29 10.18 16.41 27.01
N ALA A 30 9.16 17.09 27.53
CA ALA A 30 7.76 16.69 27.33
C ALA A 30 7.32 16.88 25.88
N GLU A 31 7.77 17.94 25.21
CA GLU A 31 7.48 18.16 23.78
C GLU A 31 8.12 17.09 22.90
N TRP A 32 9.38 16.74 23.16
CA TRP A 32 10.06 15.63 22.47
C TRP A 32 9.36 14.30 22.71
N ALA A 33 8.98 13.98 23.95
CA ALA A 33 8.27 12.74 24.28
C ALA A 33 6.93 12.65 23.53
N ILE A 34 6.15 13.73 23.51
CA ILE A 34 4.88 13.76 22.76
C ILE A 34 5.11 13.56 21.27
N THR A 35 6.11 14.24 20.69
CA THR A 35 6.45 14.12 19.27
C THR A 35 6.85 12.69 18.91
N ILE A 36 7.68 12.04 19.72
CA ILE A 36 8.10 10.65 19.52
C ILE A 36 6.89 9.70 19.60
N ILE A 37 6.02 9.87 20.61
CA ILE A 37 4.82 9.05 20.78
C ILE A 37 3.88 9.22 19.57
N LEU A 38 3.64 10.45 19.12
CA LEU A 38 2.80 10.71 17.95
C LEU A 38 3.41 10.13 16.66
N LEU A 39 4.74 10.24 16.49
CA LEU A 39 5.44 9.65 15.36
C LEU A 39 5.35 8.13 15.37
N LEU A 40 5.60 7.49 16.52
CA LEU A 40 5.46 6.04 16.67
C LEU A 40 4.02 5.59 16.41
N PHE A 41 3.04 6.31 16.94
CA PHE A 41 1.62 6.01 16.66
C PHE A 41 1.32 6.13 15.16
N ALA A 42 1.74 7.22 14.52
CA ALA A 42 1.50 7.42 13.09
C ALA A 42 2.15 6.32 12.24
N THR A 43 3.43 6.00 12.48
CA THR A 43 4.17 5.01 11.69
C THR A 43 3.73 3.57 11.96
N THR A 44 3.22 3.27 13.15
CA THR A 44 2.74 1.91 13.47
C THR A 44 1.30 1.68 13.04
N THR A 45 0.46 2.72 13.08
CA THR A 45 -1.01 2.58 12.92
C THR A 45 -1.51 3.12 11.58
N LEU A 46 -1.03 4.31 11.16
CA LEU A 46 -1.62 5.01 10.02
C LEU A 46 -0.90 4.68 8.71
N VAL A 47 0.42 4.81 8.71
CA VAL A 47 1.23 4.65 7.50
C VAL A 47 2.49 3.85 7.76
N GLN A 48 2.96 3.14 6.75
CA GLN A 48 4.20 2.37 6.82
C GLN A 48 5.00 2.51 5.53
N SER A 49 6.33 2.59 5.67
CA SER A 49 7.24 2.61 4.53
C SER A 49 7.61 1.19 4.12
N TYR A 50 7.65 0.97 2.79
CA TYR A 50 8.15 -0.26 2.17
C TYR A 50 9.07 0.08 1.01
N VAL A 51 10.02 -0.79 0.72
CA VAL A 51 10.86 -0.71 -0.48
C VAL A 51 10.50 -1.83 -1.45
N ILE A 52 10.57 -1.55 -2.74
CA ILE A 52 10.33 -2.55 -3.80
C ILE A 52 11.66 -3.19 -4.19
N PRO A 53 11.92 -4.46 -3.84
CA PRO A 53 13.18 -5.12 -4.15
C PRO A 53 13.17 -5.86 -5.50
N THR A 54 11.99 -6.07 -6.11
CA THR A 54 11.81 -6.93 -7.28
C THR A 54 11.18 -6.19 -8.46
N VAL A 55 11.22 -6.82 -9.64
CA VAL A 55 10.69 -6.28 -10.89
C VAL A 55 9.27 -6.77 -11.23
N SER A 56 8.59 -7.46 -10.31
CA SER A 56 7.28 -8.07 -10.59
C SER A 56 6.16 -7.07 -10.86
N MET A 57 6.31 -5.81 -10.44
CA MET A 57 5.40 -4.69 -10.69
C MET A 57 6.02 -3.65 -11.61
N GLU A 58 7.05 -4.04 -12.37
CA GLU A 58 7.80 -3.15 -13.26
C GLU A 58 6.86 -2.42 -14.24
N ASP A 59 7.24 -1.20 -14.62
CA ASP A 59 6.48 -0.16 -15.31
C ASP A 59 5.53 0.60 -14.37
N THR A 60 4.86 -0.04 -13.42
CA THR A 60 4.10 0.64 -12.37
C THR A 60 4.97 1.00 -11.18
N LEU A 61 5.63 0.01 -10.59
CA LEU A 61 6.57 0.17 -9.48
C LEU A 61 7.92 -0.42 -9.87
N LEU A 62 8.97 0.38 -9.76
CA LEU A 62 10.32 -0.04 -10.09
C LEU A 62 11.06 -0.53 -8.84
N ARG A 63 12.01 -1.42 -9.06
CA ARG A 63 12.99 -1.78 -8.03
C ARG A 63 13.68 -0.53 -7.49
N GLY A 64 13.71 -0.40 -6.15
CA GLY A 64 14.26 0.79 -5.46
C GLY A 64 13.24 1.91 -5.22
N ASP A 65 11.97 1.73 -5.59
CA ASP A 65 10.90 2.62 -5.18
C ASP A 65 10.61 2.41 -3.68
N HIS A 66 10.58 3.49 -2.93
CA HIS A 66 10.17 3.53 -1.54
C HIS A 66 8.73 4.03 -1.44
N LEU A 67 7.85 3.17 -0.96
CA LEU A 67 6.41 3.41 -0.91
C LEU A 67 5.97 3.89 0.47
N LEU A 68 5.06 4.84 0.49
CA LEU A 68 4.25 5.15 1.65
C LEU A 68 2.91 4.40 1.51
N VAL A 69 2.60 3.53 2.47
CA VAL A 69 1.43 2.65 2.45
C VAL A 69 0.45 3.07 3.53
N ASP A 70 -0.79 3.32 3.13
CA ASP A 70 -1.93 3.56 4.01
C ASP A 70 -2.43 2.24 4.57
N LYS A 71 -2.41 2.11 5.90
CA LYS A 71 -2.89 0.94 6.63
C LYS A 71 -4.34 1.08 7.07
N LEU A 72 -4.90 2.28 7.05
CA LEU A 72 -6.27 2.56 7.50
C LEU A 72 -7.30 2.17 6.46
N SER A 73 -7.04 2.46 5.18
CA SER A 73 -7.99 2.20 4.09
C SER A 73 -8.49 0.76 4.07
N TYR A 74 -7.63 -0.20 4.39
CA TYR A 74 -7.97 -1.63 4.41
C TYR A 74 -7.93 -2.26 5.81
N ALA A 75 -7.95 -1.43 6.87
CA ALA A 75 -8.00 -1.96 8.23
C ALA A 75 -9.23 -2.87 8.41
N PRO A 76 -9.11 -3.97 9.17
CA PRO A 76 -10.27 -4.80 9.45
C PRO A 76 -11.33 -3.97 10.18
N GLY A 77 -12.52 -3.87 9.56
CA GLY A 77 -13.63 -3.07 10.10
C GLY A 77 -14.14 -3.62 11.44
N GLY A 78 -14.29 -2.73 12.40
CA GLY A 78 -15.10 -2.95 13.61
C GLY A 78 -16.30 -1.99 13.60
N VAL A 79 -17.27 -2.20 14.46
CA VAL A 79 -18.52 -1.41 14.48
C VAL A 79 -18.25 0.11 14.58
N LEU A 80 -17.22 0.52 15.30
CA LEU A 80 -16.81 1.92 15.44
C LEU A 80 -15.86 2.40 14.34
N SER A 81 -14.97 1.53 13.82
CA SER A 81 -13.99 1.91 12.82
C SER A 81 -14.64 2.25 11.48
N ASN A 82 -15.72 1.58 11.10
CA ASN A 82 -16.46 1.85 9.87
C ASN A 82 -17.07 3.26 9.80
N TYR A 83 -17.30 3.89 10.97
CA TYR A 83 -17.82 5.25 11.05
C TYR A 83 -16.75 6.33 11.25
N LEU A 84 -15.58 5.95 11.79
CA LEU A 84 -14.53 6.89 12.18
C LEU A 84 -13.32 6.90 11.27
N LEU A 85 -13.08 5.82 10.51
CA LEU A 85 -11.93 5.65 9.63
C LEU A 85 -12.37 5.66 8.16
N PRO A 86 -11.52 6.10 7.23
CA PRO A 86 -11.78 6.07 5.79
C PRO A 86 -11.65 4.64 5.24
N TYR A 87 -12.48 3.73 5.75
CA TYR A 87 -12.49 2.34 5.32
C TYR A 87 -12.93 2.23 3.86
N GLN A 88 -12.20 1.42 3.10
CA GLN A 88 -12.51 1.09 1.71
C GLN A 88 -12.51 -0.43 1.54
N GLU A 89 -13.42 -0.92 0.71
CA GLU A 89 -13.32 -2.29 0.20
C GLU A 89 -12.13 -2.38 -0.75
N VAL A 90 -11.56 -3.58 -0.83
CA VAL A 90 -10.52 -3.87 -1.82
C VAL A 90 -11.20 -4.13 -3.16
N GLU A 91 -10.86 -3.33 -4.15
CA GLU A 91 -11.49 -3.37 -5.47
C GLU A 91 -10.53 -3.93 -6.53
N ARG A 92 -11.12 -4.34 -7.66
CA ARG A 92 -10.33 -4.72 -8.83
C ARG A 92 -9.48 -3.55 -9.31
N GLY A 93 -8.23 -3.84 -9.68
CA GLY A 93 -7.28 -2.82 -10.12
C GLY A 93 -6.51 -2.15 -8.98
N ASP A 94 -6.89 -2.37 -7.72
CA ASP A 94 -6.12 -1.88 -6.58
C ASP A 94 -4.75 -2.56 -6.51
N ILE A 95 -3.73 -1.77 -6.18
CA ILE A 95 -2.43 -2.30 -5.79
C ILE A 95 -2.46 -2.47 -4.27
N ILE A 96 -2.14 -3.65 -3.79
CA ILE A 96 -2.15 -3.97 -2.37
C ILE A 96 -0.78 -4.41 -1.87
N VAL A 97 -0.46 -4.03 -0.63
CA VAL A 97 0.64 -4.60 0.15
C VAL A 97 0.05 -5.63 1.08
N PHE A 98 0.59 -6.82 1.10
CA PHE A 98 0.06 -7.93 1.88
C PHE A 98 1.17 -8.85 2.38
N ARG A 99 0.88 -9.62 3.43
CA ARG A 99 1.74 -10.70 3.92
C ARG A 99 1.61 -11.89 2.99
N TRP A 100 2.74 -12.39 2.52
CA TRP A 100 2.75 -13.56 1.62
C TRP A 100 2.11 -14.78 2.30
N PRO A 101 1.12 -15.45 1.69
CA PRO A 101 0.40 -16.53 2.34
C PRO A 101 1.27 -17.73 2.76
N ILE A 102 2.38 -17.96 2.08
CA ILE A 102 3.31 -19.07 2.39
C ILE A 102 4.25 -18.73 3.55
N ASP A 103 4.70 -17.47 3.63
CA ASP A 103 5.52 -16.96 4.72
C ASP A 103 5.09 -15.55 5.10
N VAL A 104 4.26 -15.43 6.12
CA VAL A 104 3.68 -14.16 6.59
C VAL A 104 4.70 -13.14 7.10
N ARG A 105 5.98 -13.51 7.22
CA ARG A 105 7.07 -12.59 7.54
C ARG A 105 7.50 -11.76 6.33
N GLN A 106 7.17 -12.21 5.12
CA GLN A 106 7.48 -11.53 3.87
C GLN A 106 6.28 -10.72 3.39
N ASN A 107 6.55 -9.49 2.95
CA ASN A 107 5.53 -8.61 2.40
C ASN A 107 5.68 -8.51 0.88
N TYR A 108 4.58 -8.68 0.19
CA TYR A 108 4.49 -8.62 -1.27
C TYR A 108 3.60 -7.45 -1.70
N VAL A 109 3.84 -6.98 -2.91
CA VAL A 109 3.02 -5.96 -3.57
C VAL A 109 2.56 -6.54 -4.91
N LYS A 110 1.24 -6.56 -5.14
CA LYS A 110 0.62 -7.04 -6.39
C LYS A 110 -0.65 -6.24 -6.68
N ARG A 111 -1.16 -6.40 -7.89
CA ARG A 111 -2.45 -5.84 -8.29
C ARG A 111 -3.56 -6.85 -8.13
N VAL A 112 -4.68 -6.43 -7.56
CA VAL A 112 -5.90 -7.23 -7.46
C VAL A 112 -6.56 -7.27 -8.84
N VAL A 113 -6.71 -8.48 -9.39
CA VAL A 113 -7.39 -8.70 -10.66
C VAL A 113 -8.69 -9.49 -10.49
N GLY A 114 -8.85 -10.16 -9.33
CA GLY A 114 -10.08 -10.86 -8.97
C GLY A 114 -10.46 -10.63 -7.52
N VAL A 115 -11.73 -10.27 -7.32
CA VAL A 115 -12.37 -10.12 -6.00
C VAL A 115 -13.36 -11.26 -5.77
N PRO A 116 -13.87 -11.48 -4.53
CA PRO A 116 -14.82 -12.55 -4.25
C PRO A 116 -15.98 -12.64 -5.26
N GLY A 117 -16.20 -13.84 -5.80
CA GLY A 117 -17.24 -14.12 -6.80
C GLY A 117 -16.80 -13.98 -8.26
N ASP A 118 -15.63 -13.41 -8.52
CA ASP A 118 -15.11 -13.30 -9.89
C ASP A 118 -14.70 -14.66 -10.47
N ARG A 119 -14.84 -14.75 -11.78
CA ARG A 119 -14.41 -15.87 -12.60
C ARG A 119 -13.31 -15.38 -13.54
N LEU A 120 -12.15 -16.03 -13.47
CA LEU A 120 -11.00 -15.58 -14.27
C LEU A 120 -10.39 -16.76 -15.03
N LYS A 121 -9.86 -16.43 -16.22
CA LYS A 121 -8.94 -17.27 -16.98
C LYS A 121 -7.98 -16.42 -17.79
N ILE A 122 -6.83 -16.96 -18.08
CA ILE A 122 -5.86 -16.38 -19.02
C ILE A 122 -5.78 -17.30 -20.21
N VAL A 123 -5.94 -16.76 -21.41
CA VAL A 123 -5.80 -17.50 -22.66
C VAL A 123 -4.86 -16.74 -23.57
N ASN A 124 -3.75 -17.33 -23.92
CA ASN A 124 -2.71 -16.71 -24.75
C ASN A 124 -2.29 -15.31 -24.22
N LYS A 125 -2.00 -15.22 -22.93
CA LYS A 125 -1.62 -13.97 -22.20
C LYS A 125 -2.78 -12.98 -22.00
N GLN A 126 -3.93 -13.19 -22.59
CA GLN A 126 -5.11 -12.32 -22.42
C GLN A 126 -5.90 -12.77 -21.19
N LEU A 127 -6.06 -11.87 -20.22
CA LEU A 127 -6.93 -12.11 -19.07
C LEU A 127 -8.39 -11.91 -19.44
N TYR A 128 -9.22 -12.85 -19.04
CA TYR A 128 -10.68 -12.78 -19.11
C TYR A 128 -11.24 -12.73 -17.70
N LEU A 129 -12.13 -11.78 -17.48
CA LEU A 129 -12.85 -11.59 -16.22
C LEU A 129 -14.35 -11.72 -16.49
N ASN A 130 -15.01 -12.66 -15.79
CA ASN A 130 -16.44 -12.91 -15.91
C ASN A 130 -16.87 -13.14 -17.39
N GLY A 131 -16.03 -13.85 -18.15
CA GLY A 131 -16.25 -14.15 -19.56
C GLY A 131 -15.84 -13.05 -20.54
N THR A 132 -15.45 -11.86 -20.09
CA THR A 132 -15.07 -10.71 -20.93
C THR A 132 -13.55 -10.52 -20.95
N PRO A 133 -12.92 -10.31 -22.12
CA PRO A 133 -11.50 -9.99 -22.20
C PRO A 133 -11.23 -8.63 -21.56
N LEU A 134 -10.26 -8.57 -20.65
CA LEU A 134 -9.92 -7.37 -19.90
C LEU A 134 -8.87 -6.56 -20.63
N VAL A 135 -9.07 -5.24 -20.77
CA VAL A 135 -8.06 -4.31 -21.26
C VAL A 135 -7.19 -3.85 -20.09
N GLU A 136 -5.91 -4.19 -20.10
CA GLU A 136 -4.98 -3.97 -18.99
C GLU A 136 -3.79 -3.09 -19.41
N PRO A 137 -3.96 -1.74 -19.43
CA PRO A 137 -2.92 -0.83 -19.92
C PRO A 137 -1.66 -0.80 -19.03
N TYR A 138 -1.74 -1.35 -17.82
CA TYR A 138 -0.66 -1.46 -16.86
C TYR A 138 0.13 -2.77 -16.97
N ALA A 139 -0.45 -3.79 -17.61
CA ALA A 139 0.18 -5.10 -17.74
C ALA A 139 1.24 -5.09 -18.84
N SER A 140 2.39 -5.69 -18.54
CA SER A 140 3.47 -5.81 -19.52
C SER A 140 3.89 -7.26 -19.71
N HIS A 141 4.18 -7.59 -20.98
CA HIS A 141 4.68 -8.88 -21.43
C HIS A 141 6.05 -8.67 -22.05
N LYS A 142 7.12 -8.92 -21.27
CA LYS A 142 8.50 -8.55 -21.63
C LYS A 142 9.28 -9.68 -22.27
N THR A 143 8.77 -10.92 -22.19
CA THR A 143 9.43 -12.07 -22.84
C THR A 143 8.72 -12.49 -24.12
N PRO A 144 9.50 -12.83 -25.18
CA PRO A 144 8.92 -13.37 -26.39
C PRO A 144 8.49 -14.82 -26.24
N TYR A 145 8.87 -15.48 -25.14
CA TYR A 145 8.59 -16.89 -24.93
C TYR A 145 7.18 -17.08 -24.36
N PHE A 146 6.47 -18.05 -24.92
CA PHE A 146 5.19 -18.52 -24.43
C PHE A 146 5.43 -19.60 -23.38
N ASP A 147 4.73 -19.49 -22.24
CA ASP A 147 4.71 -20.47 -21.19
C ASP A 147 3.32 -21.08 -21.09
N SER A 148 3.23 -22.42 -21.13
CA SER A 148 1.95 -23.13 -21.24
C SER A 148 1.04 -22.94 -20.02
N TYR A 149 1.61 -22.77 -18.83
CA TYR A 149 0.83 -22.56 -17.60
C TYR A 149 0.58 -21.08 -17.33
N ARG A 150 1.65 -20.28 -17.32
CA ARG A 150 1.57 -18.84 -17.04
C ARG A 150 0.62 -18.12 -17.99
N ASP A 151 0.70 -18.46 -19.28
CA ASP A 151 0.01 -17.76 -20.37
C ASP A 151 -1.35 -18.38 -20.72
N ASN A 152 -1.67 -19.56 -20.09
CA ASN A 152 -2.98 -20.21 -20.13
C ASN A 152 -3.35 -20.75 -18.74
N PHE A 153 -3.98 -19.90 -17.95
CA PHE A 153 -4.37 -20.22 -16.58
C PHE A 153 -5.91 -20.17 -16.42
N PRO A 154 -6.54 -21.05 -15.64
CA PRO A 154 -5.97 -22.24 -15.02
C PRO A 154 -5.71 -23.35 -16.05
N GLY A 155 -4.59 -24.04 -15.91
CA GLY A 155 -4.16 -25.13 -16.80
C GLY A 155 -3.27 -26.12 -16.07
N GLU A 156 -2.74 -27.10 -16.79
CA GLU A 156 -1.79 -28.05 -16.20
C GLU A 156 -0.47 -27.34 -15.86
N PRO A 157 -0.04 -27.38 -14.58
CA PRO A 157 1.22 -26.76 -14.19
C PRO A 157 2.42 -27.42 -14.85
N ASN A 158 3.30 -26.61 -15.43
CA ASN A 158 4.61 -27.04 -15.96
C ASN A 158 5.77 -26.74 -15.00
N VAL A 159 5.44 -26.23 -13.80
CA VAL A 159 6.36 -25.87 -12.71
C VAL A 159 5.81 -26.39 -11.38
N ARG A 160 6.68 -26.47 -10.38
CA ARG A 160 6.22 -26.78 -9.03
C ARG A 160 5.45 -25.61 -8.47
N LEU A 161 4.21 -25.87 -8.03
CA LEU A 161 3.38 -24.90 -7.33
C LEU A 161 3.51 -25.08 -5.80
N GLU A 162 3.19 -24.04 -5.06
CA GLU A 162 3.00 -24.10 -3.62
C GLU A 162 1.66 -24.80 -3.30
N GLU A 163 1.59 -25.46 -2.13
CA GLU A 163 0.41 -26.24 -1.72
C GLU A 163 -0.92 -25.46 -1.82
N PRO A 164 -1.04 -24.20 -1.35
CA PRO A 164 -2.30 -23.46 -1.49
C PRO A 164 -2.69 -23.14 -2.94
N ALA A 165 -1.74 -23.12 -3.88
CA ALA A 165 -2.09 -22.98 -5.29
C ALA A 165 -2.65 -24.28 -5.89
N LEU A 166 -2.17 -25.45 -5.44
CA LEU A 166 -2.73 -26.73 -5.83
C LEU A 166 -4.16 -26.87 -5.31
N GLU A 167 -4.40 -26.56 -4.03
CA GLU A 167 -5.74 -26.52 -3.43
C GLU A 167 -6.67 -25.56 -4.18
N MET A 168 -6.18 -24.35 -4.50
CA MET A 168 -6.93 -23.38 -5.29
C MET A 168 -7.38 -23.94 -6.64
N LEU A 169 -6.49 -24.62 -7.34
CA LEU A 169 -6.81 -25.21 -8.66
C LEU A 169 -7.78 -26.39 -8.54
N GLU A 170 -7.66 -27.21 -7.50
CA GLU A 170 -8.51 -28.36 -7.27
C GLU A 170 -9.94 -27.97 -6.85
N GLU A 171 -10.05 -27.00 -5.93
CA GLU A 171 -11.33 -26.67 -5.31
C GLU A 171 -12.10 -25.56 -6.02
N ASN A 172 -11.40 -24.66 -6.72
CA ASN A 172 -12.03 -23.41 -7.20
C ASN A 172 -12.07 -23.29 -8.73
N VAL A 173 -11.67 -24.30 -9.49
CA VAL A 173 -11.82 -24.28 -10.95
C VAL A 173 -13.15 -24.91 -11.37
N VAL A 174 -13.99 -24.08 -11.99
CA VAL A 174 -15.31 -24.48 -12.46
C VAL A 174 -15.45 -24.16 -13.95
N ASN A 175 -15.70 -25.18 -14.79
CA ASN A 175 -15.82 -25.03 -16.25
C ASN A 175 -14.60 -24.35 -16.91
N GLY A 176 -13.38 -24.63 -16.41
CA GLY A 176 -12.14 -24.07 -16.94
C GLY A 176 -11.88 -22.61 -16.57
N GLU A 177 -12.58 -22.08 -15.58
CA GLU A 177 -12.37 -20.75 -15.02
C GLU A 177 -12.14 -20.85 -13.51
N LEU A 178 -11.20 -20.06 -12.99
CA LEU A 178 -10.96 -19.95 -11.56
C LEU A 178 -12.02 -19.04 -10.94
N VAL A 179 -12.70 -19.51 -9.89
CA VAL A 179 -13.67 -18.73 -9.10
C VAL A 179 -13.05 -18.28 -7.82
N VAL A 180 -13.06 -16.96 -7.56
CA VAL A 180 -12.49 -16.39 -6.33
C VAL A 180 -13.46 -16.61 -5.16
N PRO A 181 -13.06 -17.35 -4.10
CA PRO A 181 -13.95 -17.62 -2.98
C PRO A 181 -14.11 -16.38 -2.05
N PRO A 182 -15.16 -16.37 -1.20
CA PRO A 182 -15.37 -15.29 -0.23
C PRO A 182 -14.15 -15.04 0.65
N GLY A 183 -13.83 -13.76 0.91
CA GLY A 183 -12.71 -13.36 1.76
C GLY A 183 -11.31 -13.54 1.15
N HIS A 184 -11.21 -13.85 -0.14
CA HIS A 184 -9.97 -14.05 -0.85
C HIS A 184 -9.86 -13.16 -2.08
N TYR A 185 -8.63 -12.92 -2.52
CA TYR A 185 -8.32 -12.09 -3.69
C TYR A 185 -7.32 -12.80 -4.58
N PHE A 186 -7.52 -12.67 -5.90
CA PHE A 186 -6.56 -13.14 -6.87
C PHE A 186 -5.73 -11.97 -7.38
N VAL A 187 -4.42 -12.05 -7.25
CA VAL A 187 -3.51 -10.95 -7.55
C VAL A 187 -2.45 -11.34 -8.56
N LEU A 188 -2.11 -10.41 -9.46
CA LEU A 188 -1.05 -10.57 -10.44
C LEU A 188 -0.01 -9.45 -10.33
N GLY A 189 1.22 -9.75 -10.75
CA GLY A 189 2.19 -8.70 -11.03
C GLY A 189 1.89 -8.00 -12.34
N ASP A 190 2.19 -6.72 -12.43
CA ASP A 190 2.02 -5.96 -13.68
C ASP A 190 3.03 -6.43 -14.75
N ASN A 191 4.24 -6.85 -14.35
CA ASN A 191 5.16 -7.60 -15.21
C ASN A 191 4.74 -9.07 -15.25
N ARG A 192 3.78 -9.41 -16.13
CA ARG A 192 3.10 -10.71 -16.24
C ARG A 192 4.04 -11.88 -16.45
N ASP A 193 5.10 -11.65 -17.21
CA ASP A 193 6.07 -12.68 -17.58
C ASP A 193 7.10 -12.94 -16.48
N ASN A 194 7.30 -11.99 -15.57
CA ASN A 194 8.29 -12.10 -14.49
C ASN A 194 7.69 -11.75 -13.12
N SER A 195 6.65 -12.47 -12.76
CA SER A 195 5.97 -12.31 -11.47
C SER A 195 5.67 -13.66 -10.82
N LEU A 196 6.12 -13.81 -9.59
CA LEU A 196 5.66 -14.85 -8.69
C LEU A 196 4.41 -14.32 -7.97
N ASP A 197 3.22 -14.76 -8.41
CA ASP A 197 1.92 -14.24 -7.97
C ASP A 197 0.89 -15.36 -7.73
N SER A 198 -0.39 -15.04 -7.63
CA SER A 198 -1.44 -15.99 -7.28
C SER A 198 -1.49 -17.23 -8.16
N ARG A 199 -0.98 -17.18 -9.38
CA ARG A 199 -0.86 -18.36 -10.24
C ARG A 199 -0.01 -19.47 -9.62
N TYR A 200 0.96 -19.12 -8.79
CA TYR A 200 1.98 -20.04 -8.27
C TYR A 200 1.83 -20.35 -6.79
N TRP A 201 1.19 -19.49 -5.99
CA TRP A 201 1.05 -19.67 -4.55
C TRP A 201 -0.39 -19.50 -4.03
N GLY A 202 -1.39 -19.30 -4.92
CA GLY A 202 -2.80 -19.28 -4.55
C GLY A 202 -3.37 -17.90 -4.22
N PHE A 203 -4.48 -17.89 -3.50
CA PHE A 203 -5.19 -16.66 -3.15
C PHE A 203 -4.54 -15.89 -2.00
N VAL A 204 -4.80 -14.56 -1.97
CA VAL A 204 -4.50 -13.72 -0.80
C VAL A 204 -5.73 -13.65 0.10
N PRO A 205 -5.66 -14.19 1.33
CA PRO A 205 -6.72 -14.00 2.31
C PRO A 205 -6.84 -12.52 2.70
N ARG A 206 -8.07 -12.03 2.91
CA ARG A 206 -8.34 -10.64 3.31
C ARG A 206 -7.53 -10.17 4.52
N GLN A 207 -7.35 -11.04 5.50
CA GLN A 207 -6.60 -10.78 6.73
C GLN A 207 -5.09 -10.57 6.51
N ASN A 208 -4.56 -10.99 5.37
CA ASN A 208 -3.16 -10.79 5.02
C ASN A 208 -2.91 -9.41 4.41
N ILE A 209 -3.94 -8.70 3.97
CA ILE A 209 -3.81 -7.38 3.36
C ILE A 209 -3.44 -6.37 4.43
N ILE A 210 -2.32 -5.67 4.21
CA ILE A 210 -1.76 -4.67 5.13
C ILE A 210 -2.30 -3.27 4.80
N GLY A 211 -2.32 -2.92 3.50
CA GLY A 211 -2.73 -1.58 3.11
C GLY A 211 -2.56 -1.29 1.62
N LYS A 212 -2.86 -0.04 1.28
CA LYS A 212 -2.82 0.51 -0.08
C LYS A 212 -1.62 1.43 -0.25
N PRO A 213 -0.73 1.23 -1.24
CA PRO A 213 0.33 2.17 -1.50
C PRO A 213 -0.25 3.49 -2.03
N LEU A 214 0.11 4.62 -1.39
CA LEU A 214 -0.34 5.95 -1.75
C LEU A 214 0.58 6.64 -2.73
N MET A 215 1.88 6.60 -2.44
CA MET A 215 2.88 7.31 -3.22
C MET A 215 4.25 6.67 -3.11
N ILE A 216 5.08 6.95 -4.12
CA ILE A 216 6.53 6.73 -4.08
C ILE A 216 7.12 7.99 -3.47
N TYR A 217 7.60 7.94 -2.22
CA TYR A 217 8.18 9.13 -1.60
C TYR A 217 9.66 9.31 -1.96
N TRP A 218 10.33 8.26 -2.40
CA TRP A 218 11.69 8.26 -2.91
C TRP A 218 11.93 7.06 -3.83
N SER A 219 12.76 7.24 -4.86
CA SER A 219 13.16 6.17 -5.78
C SER A 219 14.66 6.20 -5.99
N TYR A 220 15.34 5.11 -5.64
CA TYR A 220 16.79 4.98 -5.72
C TYR A 220 17.20 3.72 -6.46
N ASP A 221 18.04 3.87 -7.49
CA ASP A 221 18.51 2.72 -8.27
C ASP A 221 19.55 1.91 -7.51
N ALA A 222 19.12 0.80 -6.92
CA ALA A 222 19.96 -0.13 -6.19
C ALA A 222 19.65 -1.57 -6.60
N PRO A 223 20.63 -2.49 -6.52
CA PRO A 223 20.42 -3.90 -6.82
C PRO A 223 19.51 -4.57 -5.77
N THR A 224 18.82 -5.65 -6.18
CA THR A 224 17.87 -6.39 -5.33
C THR A 224 18.50 -6.87 -4.03
N GLU A 225 19.72 -7.38 -4.09
CA GLU A 225 20.45 -7.93 -2.96
C GLU A 225 20.64 -6.88 -1.85
N ARG A 226 20.88 -5.64 -2.23
CA ARG A 226 21.01 -4.52 -1.30
C ARG A 226 19.67 -4.09 -0.71
N LEU A 227 18.62 -4.05 -1.54
CA LEU A 227 17.28 -3.63 -1.10
C LEU A 227 16.59 -4.67 -0.21
N ALA A 228 16.96 -5.94 -0.35
CA ALA A 228 16.46 -7.05 0.45
C ALA A 228 17.29 -7.29 1.72
N ASP A 229 18.45 -6.64 1.88
CA ASP A 229 19.31 -6.78 3.05
C ASP A 229 18.64 -6.16 4.29
N PRO A 230 18.41 -6.94 5.37
CA PRO A 230 17.86 -6.40 6.62
C PRO A 230 18.83 -5.45 7.34
N ASN A 231 20.12 -5.44 6.99
CA ASN A 231 21.13 -4.56 7.57
C ASN A 231 21.13 -3.19 6.89
N ILE A 232 20.16 -2.36 7.21
CA ILE A 232 20.00 -0.98 6.68
C ILE A 232 21.26 -0.12 6.89
N LEU A 233 22.06 -0.41 7.91
CA LEU A 233 23.29 0.30 8.28
C LEU A 233 24.57 -0.28 7.65
N ASN A 234 24.45 -1.03 6.56
CA ASN A 234 25.64 -1.49 5.83
C ASN A 234 26.45 -0.27 5.35
N LEU A 235 27.74 -0.23 5.77
CA LEU A 235 28.63 0.89 5.47
C LEU A 235 28.78 1.13 3.96
N GLU A 236 28.81 0.07 3.15
CA GLU A 236 28.89 0.17 1.70
C GLU A 236 27.64 0.87 1.13
N HIS A 237 26.45 0.58 1.68
CA HIS A 237 25.23 1.25 1.29
C HIS A 237 25.25 2.73 1.63
N LEU A 238 25.70 3.10 2.82
CA LEU A 238 25.82 4.50 3.23
C LEU A 238 26.83 5.28 2.35
N ILE A 239 27.96 4.65 2.01
CA ILE A 239 28.97 5.24 1.11
C ILE A 239 28.40 5.43 -0.31
N ASP A 240 27.71 4.42 -0.84
CA ASP A 240 27.07 4.52 -2.17
C ASP A 240 26.02 5.62 -2.18
N LEU A 241 25.19 5.68 -1.14
CA LEU A 241 24.18 6.71 -0.98
C LEU A 241 24.81 8.11 -0.94
N ALA A 242 25.84 8.31 -0.12
CA ALA A 242 26.53 9.60 -0.02
C ALA A 242 27.17 10.05 -1.34
N LYS A 243 27.74 9.11 -2.11
CA LYS A 243 28.40 9.40 -3.38
C LYS A 243 27.45 9.60 -4.55
N ASN A 244 26.35 8.82 -4.56
CA ASN A 244 25.50 8.66 -5.73
C ASN A 244 24.06 9.14 -5.49
N PHE A 245 23.76 9.80 -4.41
CA PHE A 245 22.40 10.26 -4.05
C PHE A 245 21.73 11.02 -5.20
N PHE A 246 22.40 11.99 -5.77
CA PHE A 246 21.83 12.82 -6.84
C PHE A 246 21.75 12.10 -8.20
N THR A 247 22.66 11.17 -8.48
CA THR A 247 22.75 10.48 -9.78
C THR A 247 21.90 9.24 -9.87
N LYS A 248 21.74 8.50 -8.74
CA LYS A 248 20.93 7.28 -8.69
C LYS A 248 19.50 7.51 -8.19
N THR A 249 19.19 8.70 -7.64
CA THR A 249 17.80 9.05 -7.32
C THR A 249 17.04 9.35 -8.61
N ARG A 250 15.93 8.65 -8.81
CA ARG A 250 15.00 8.89 -9.93
C ARG A 250 14.04 9.98 -9.52
N TRP A 251 14.43 11.23 -9.74
CA TRP A 251 13.69 12.42 -9.28
C TRP A 251 12.29 12.51 -9.89
N GLU A 252 12.11 12.04 -11.13
CA GLU A 252 10.82 11.99 -11.82
C GLU A 252 9.81 11.03 -11.20
N ARG A 253 10.28 10.10 -10.36
CA ARG A 253 9.46 9.15 -9.62
C ARG A 253 9.24 9.57 -8.17
N THR A 254 10.06 10.45 -7.64
CA THR A 254 9.97 10.92 -6.26
C THR A 254 8.70 11.77 -6.09
N PHE A 255 7.91 11.47 -5.05
CA PHE A 255 6.57 12.03 -4.79
C PHE A 255 5.50 11.67 -5.82
N LYS A 256 5.72 10.63 -6.64
CA LYS A 256 4.72 10.14 -7.59
C LYS A 256 3.57 9.45 -6.84
N ILE A 257 2.35 9.92 -7.08
CA ILE A 257 1.13 9.29 -6.53
C ILE A 257 0.86 7.99 -7.28
N ILE A 258 0.59 6.93 -6.53
CA ILE A 258 0.21 5.62 -7.08
C ILE A 258 -1.32 5.62 -7.22
N ARG A 259 -1.79 5.35 -8.44
CA ARG A 259 -3.22 5.29 -8.74
C ARG A 259 -3.63 3.86 -9.04
N ALA A 260 -4.78 3.45 -8.51
CA ALA A 260 -5.46 2.28 -8.99
C ALA A 260 -5.90 2.49 -10.45
N HIS A 261 -5.96 1.41 -11.21
CA HIS A 261 -6.62 1.38 -12.51
C HIS A 261 -7.92 0.60 -12.32
N PRO A 262 -9.08 1.28 -12.17
CA PRO A 262 -10.35 0.58 -12.02
C PRO A 262 -10.56 -0.40 -13.16
N ILE A 263 -11.00 -1.60 -12.82
CA ILE A 263 -11.34 -2.67 -13.75
C ILE A 263 -12.85 -2.81 -13.69
N GLU A 264 -13.52 -2.41 -14.78
CA GLU A 264 -14.97 -2.52 -14.94
C GLU A 264 -15.42 -3.92 -15.36
#